data_e3ff248b50ae92f152c2d132ff59a441
#
_entry.id   e3ff248b50ae92f152c2d132ff59a441
#
_cell.length_a   1.000
_cell.length_b   1.000
_cell.length_c   1.000
_cell.angle_alpha   90.00
_cell.angle_beta   90.00
_cell.angle_gamma   90.00
#
_symmetry.space_group_name_H-M   'P 1'
#
loop_
_entity.id
_entity.type
_entity.pdbx_description
1 polymer ?
#
loop_
_entity_poly.entity_id
_entity_poly.type
_entity_poly.pdbx_seq_one_letter_code
_entity_poly.pdbx_strand_id
1 'polypeptide(L)'
;MSVSGIGMTSQRARMRMLERLKEQGIKDAVVLAAINAVPRHPFLEESIQQRAYDDTPLPIGQGQTISSPYTVARSCELAFRGQTLDRVLEIGGGCGYQAAVLSKLAKEVLSLERIAKLVGRARLTLRELRINNVLMKNVDGTLGFKAAAPFDAIVVAAVMPYIPEALKLQLKPGGRLIAPVGGGDSQRLIVVEAETDGSFTERELEAVKFVPLLSGVI
;
A
#
# COMPACT_ATOMS: atom_id res chain seq x y z
N MET A 1 -8.70 -2.23 -22.06
CA MET A 1 -7.25 -1.92 -22.17
C MET A 1 -6.45 -3.22 -22.10
N SER A 2 -5.33 -3.33 -22.82
CA SER A 2 -4.51 -4.55 -22.76
C SER A 2 -3.74 -4.60 -21.44
N VAL A 3 -3.94 -5.64 -20.64
CA VAL A 3 -3.23 -5.86 -19.35
C VAL A 3 -1.72 -6.05 -19.56
N SER A 4 -1.32 -6.50 -20.77
CA SER A 4 0.10 -6.69 -21.11
C SER A 4 0.87 -5.39 -21.39
N GLY A 5 0.17 -4.30 -21.72
CA GLY A 5 0.76 -3.01 -22.08
C GLY A 5 1.58 -3.04 -23.37
N ILE A 6 1.88 -1.84 -23.91
CA ILE A 6 2.70 -1.65 -25.11
C ILE A 6 3.71 -0.54 -24.80
N GLY A 7 4.91 -0.58 -25.41
CA GLY A 7 5.91 0.45 -25.24
C GLY A 7 6.33 0.64 -23.78
N MET A 8 6.13 1.84 -23.22
CA MET A 8 6.48 2.19 -21.83
C MET A 8 5.61 1.48 -20.77
N THR A 9 4.46 0.91 -21.14
CA THR A 9 3.61 0.10 -20.26
C THR A 9 3.86 -1.41 -20.41
N SER A 10 4.80 -1.80 -21.23
CA SER A 10 5.12 -3.18 -21.58
C SER A 10 5.73 -3.97 -20.41
N GLN A 11 5.75 -5.29 -20.56
CA GLN A 11 6.47 -6.21 -19.69
C GLN A 11 7.94 -5.81 -19.50
N ARG A 12 8.60 -5.35 -20.58
CA ARG A 12 10.01 -4.91 -20.54
C ARG A 12 10.21 -3.67 -19.64
N ALA A 13 9.28 -2.70 -19.67
CA ALA A 13 9.32 -1.55 -18.77
C ALA A 13 9.15 -1.98 -17.30
N ARG A 14 8.26 -2.93 -17.05
CA ARG A 14 8.07 -3.50 -15.71
C ARG A 14 9.32 -4.23 -15.21
N MET A 15 9.99 -5.02 -16.05
CA MET A 15 11.23 -5.68 -15.68
C MET A 15 12.34 -4.68 -15.30
N ARG A 16 12.50 -3.58 -16.04
CA ARG A 16 13.44 -2.51 -15.66
C ARG A 16 13.11 -1.85 -14.32
N MET A 17 11.83 -1.68 -13.99
CA MET A 17 11.40 -1.23 -12.66
C MET A 17 11.86 -2.21 -11.58
N LEU A 18 11.67 -3.52 -11.78
CA LEU A 18 12.08 -4.54 -10.80
C LEU A 18 13.60 -4.55 -10.57
N GLU A 19 14.41 -4.38 -11.62
CA GLU A 19 15.87 -4.29 -11.46
C GLU A 19 16.24 -3.07 -10.59
N ARG A 20 15.64 -1.90 -10.83
CA ARG A 20 15.84 -0.73 -9.96
C ARG A 20 15.44 -0.99 -8.51
N LEU A 21 14.31 -1.66 -8.26
CA LEU A 21 13.89 -2.00 -6.90
C LEU A 21 14.93 -2.87 -6.19
N LYS A 22 15.53 -3.85 -6.88
CA LYS A 22 16.62 -4.66 -6.33
C LYS A 22 17.84 -3.81 -6.02
N GLU A 23 18.25 -2.93 -6.93
CA GLU A 23 19.38 -1.99 -6.75
C GLU A 23 19.13 -1.05 -5.56
N GLN A 24 17.90 -0.64 -5.33
CA GLN A 24 17.48 0.18 -4.18
C GLN A 24 17.35 -0.61 -2.86
N GLY A 25 17.60 -1.91 -2.88
CA GLY A 25 17.68 -2.74 -1.68
C GLY A 25 16.43 -3.55 -1.34
N ILE A 26 15.43 -3.66 -2.23
CA ILE A 26 14.33 -4.62 -2.06
C ILE A 26 14.86 -6.02 -2.34
N LYS A 27 14.83 -6.90 -1.33
CA LYS A 27 15.49 -8.22 -1.36
C LYS A 27 14.53 -9.39 -1.43
N ASP A 28 13.30 -9.19 -0.94
CA ASP A 28 12.34 -10.30 -0.87
C ASP A 28 11.81 -10.66 -2.27
N ALA A 29 12.14 -11.89 -2.70
CA ALA A 29 11.77 -12.39 -4.03
C ALA A 29 10.26 -12.54 -4.21
N VAL A 30 9.51 -12.83 -3.13
CA VAL A 30 8.04 -12.99 -3.17
C VAL A 30 7.40 -11.61 -3.35
N VAL A 31 7.91 -10.58 -2.67
CA VAL A 31 7.46 -9.19 -2.86
C VAL A 31 7.76 -8.70 -4.27
N LEU A 32 8.96 -8.95 -4.79
CA LEU A 32 9.30 -8.61 -6.18
C LEU A 32 8.41 -9.34 -7.19
N ALA A 33 8.09 -10.61 -6.95
CA ALA A 33 7.15 -11.36 -7.78
C ALA A 33 5.72 -10.78 -7.69
N ALA A 34 5.27 -10.36 -6.51
CA ALA A 34 3.97 -9.70 -6.31
C ALA A 34 3.89 -8.38 -7.09
N ILE A 35 4.92 -7.54 -7.02
CA ILE A 35 5.03 -6.29 -7.81
C ILE A 35 5.00 -6.60 -9.31
N ASN A 36 5.73 -7.64 -9.75
CA ASN A 36 5.73 -8.06 -11.16
C ASN A 36 4.37 -8.55 -11.64
N ALA A 37 3.62 -9.25 -10.79
CA ALA A 37 2.31 -9.81 -11.14
C ALA A 37 1.22 -8.74 -11.32
N VAL A 38 1.40 -7.55 -10.72
CA VAL A 38 0.39 -6.47 -10.76
C VAL A 38 0.84 -5.36 -11.71
N PRO A 39 0.23 -5.22 -12.91
CA PRO A 39 0.52 -4.10 -13.80
C PRO A 39 0.06 -2.79 -13.15
N ARG A 40 0.96 -1.80 -13.10
CA ARG A 40 0.70 -0.52 -12.43
C ARG A 40 -0.08 0.47 -13.30
N HIS A 41 0.13 0.43 -14.63
CA HIS A 41 -0.47 1.39 -15.56
C HIS A 41 -2.01 1.42 -15.56
N PRO A 42 -2.76 0.31 -15.31
CA PRO A 42 -4.23 0.37 -15.27
C PRO A 42 -4.78 1.20 -14.10
N PHE A 43 -3.99 1.47 -13.07
CA PHE A 43 -4.37 2.29 -11.91
C PHE A 43 -4.20 3.79 -12.13
N LEU A 44 -3.70 4.20 -13.31
CA LEU A 44 -3.45 5.59 -13.70
C LEU A 44 -4.37 6.03 -14.83
N GLU A 45 -4.56 7.34 -14.93
CA GLU A 45 -5.23 7.94 -16.09
C GLU A 45 -4.40 7.74 -17.36
N GLU A 46 -5.08 7.52 -18.49
CA GLU A 46 -4.45 7.18 -19.77
C GLU A 46 -3.33 8.14 -20.17
N SER A 47 -3.53 9.44 -19.93
CA SER A 47 -2.56 10.52 -20.23
C SER A 47 -1.20 10.36 -19.56
N ILE A 48 -1.11 9.63 -18.44
CA ILE A 48 0.12 9.46 -17.66
C ILE A 48 0.58 8.01 -17.51
N GLN A 49 -0.12 7.05 -18.13
CA GLN A 49 0.23 5.63 -18.05
C GLN A 49 1.65 5.31 -18.53
N GLN A 50 2.18 6.07 -19.48
CA GLN A 50 3.55 5.91 -19.96
C GLN A 50 4.61 6.11 -18.86
N ARG A 51 4.28 6.83 -17.79
CA ARG A 51 5.13 7.07 -16.61
C ARG A 51 4.91 6.06 -15.49
N ALA A 52 4.01 5.08 -15.66
CA ALA A 52 3.59 4.17 -14.60
C ALA A 52 4.73 3.44 -13.89
N TYR A 53 5.81 3.19 -14.58
CA TYR A 53 6.99 2.46 -14.07
C TYR A 53 8.17 3.35 -13.70
N ASP A 54 8.02 4.69 -13.73
CA ASP A 54 8.99 5.62 -13.16
C ASP A 54 8.97 5.50 -11.63
N ASP A 55 10.13 5.64 -10.97
CA ASP A 55 10.18 5.59 -9.51
C ASP A 55 9.85 6.95 -8.88
N THR A 56 8.63 7.38 -9.11
CA THR A 56 8.08 8.64 -8.61
C THR A 56 6.60 8.48 -8.27
N PRO A 57 6.08 9.22 -7.29
CA PRO A 57 4.64 9.36 -7.08
C PRO A 57 3.98 10.01 -8.30
N LEU A 58 2.78 9.55 -8.67
CA LEU A 58 2.02 10.12 -9.79
C LEU A 58 0.61 10.50 -9.35
N PRO A 59 0.00 11.54 -9.92
CA PRO A 59 -1.35 11.96 -9.55
C PRO A 59 -2.40 10.91 -9.95
N ILE A 60 -3.40 10.72 -9.09
CA ILE A 60 -4.56 9.85 -9.32
C ILE A 60 -5.89 10.64 -9.28
N GLY A 61 -5.81 11.95 -9.28
CA GLY A 61 -6.94 12.85 -9.08
C GLY A 61 -7.25 13.10 -7.60
N GLN A 62 -8.21 13.98 -7.32
CA GLN A 62 -8.65 14.34 -5.97
C GLN A 62 -7.53 14.86 -5.04
N GLY A 63 -6.45 15.45 -5.61
CA GLY A 63 -5.28 15.89 -4.85
C GLY A 63 -4.44 14.74 -4.27
N GLN A 64 -4.67 13.49 -4.72
CA GLN A 64 -3.97 12.30 -4.21
C GLN A 64 -2.98 11.75 -5.24
N THR A 65 -2.07 10.91 -4.76
CA THR A 65 -1.04 10.26 -5.59
C THR A 65 -1.00 8.75 -5.35
N ILE A 66 -0.62 8.00 -6.38
CA ILE A 66 -0.11 6.64 -6.21
C ILE A 66 1.36 6.76 -5.75
N SER A 67 1.73 6.08 -4.67
CA SER A 67 3.11 6.07 -4.16
C SER A 67 4.09 5.53 -5.20
N SER A 68 5.38 5.88 -5.13
CA SER A 68 6.40 5.33 -6.04
C SER A 68 6.46 3.80 -5.95
N PRO A 69 6.96 3.12 -6.99
CA PRO A 69 7.19 1.68 -6.94
C PRO A 69 8.04 1.24 -5.75
N TYR A 70 9.11 1.99 -5.43
CA TYR A 70 9.95 1.69 -4.27
C TYR A 70 9.18 1.76 -2.96
N THR A 71 8.42 2.83 -2.74
CA THR A 71 7.64 3.01 -1.51
C THR A 71 6.65 1.86 -1.30
N VAL A 72 5.94 1.44 -2.35
CA VAL A 72 5.01 0.30 -2.29
C VAL A 72 5.74 -1.00 -2.00
N ALA A 73 6.85 -1.27 -2.71
CA ALA A 73 7.65 -2.49 -2.51
C ALA A 73 8.20 -2.56 -1.08
N ARG A 74 8.72 -1.44 -0.57
CA ARG A 74 9.27 -1.33 0.79
C ARG A 74 8.21 -1.56 1.87
N SER A 75 7.05 -0.94 1.74
CA SER A 75 5.93 -1.16 2.66
C SER A 75 5.46 -2.63 2.66
N CYS A 76 5.36 -3.23 1.46
CA CYS A 76 5.01 -4.64 1.32
C CYS A 76 6.07 -5.58 1.92
N GLU A 77 7.36 -5.30 1.71
CA GLU A 77 8.47 -6.11 2.27
C GLU A 77 8.49 -6.06 3.79
N LEU A 78 8.29 -4.88 4.38
CA LEU A 78 8.21 -4.70 5.82
C LEU A 78 7.00 -5.41 6.44
N ALA A 79 5.86 -5.46 5.71
CA ALA A 79 4.65 -6.15 6.14
C ALA A 79 4.79 -7.68 6.03
N PHE A 80 5.35 -8.17 4.92
CA PHE A 80 5.36 -9.60 4.56
C PHE A 80 6.32 -10.45 5.38
N ARG A 81 7.58 -10.02 5.61
CA ARG A 81 8.62 -10.74 6.36
C ARG A 81 8.81 -12.23 6.01
N GLY A 82 8.54 -12.62 4.78
CA GLY A 82 8.65 -14.02 4.35
C GLY A 82 7.56 -14.96 4.87
N GLN A 83 6.48 -14.44 5.44
CA GLN A 83 5.34 -15.23 5.93
C GLN A 83 4.05 -14.84 5.24
N THR A 84 3.30 -15.80 4.73
CA THR A 84 1.97 -15.53 4.16
C THR A 84 1.05 -14.93 5.22
N LEU A 85 0.46 -13.78 4.88
CA LEU A 85 -0.45 -13.06 5.75
C LEU A 85 -1.88 -13.58 5.55
N ASP A 86 -2.62 -13.77 6.64
CA ASP A 86 -4.05 -14.11 6.52
C ASP A 86 -4.85 -12.86 6.16
N ARG A 87 -4.71 -11.80 6.96
CA ARG A 87 -5.50 -10.59 6.80
C ARG A 87 -4.66 -9.32 6.94
N VAL A 88 -4.73 -8.47 5.94
CA VAL A 88 -4.04 -7.17 5.91
C VAL A 88 -5.07 -6.04 5.89
N LEU A 89 -4.81 -5.00 6.68
CA LEU A 89 -5.50 -3.72 6.59
C LEU A 89 -4.61 -2.71 5.86
N GLU A 90 -5.15 -2.09 4.83
CA GLU A 90 -4.56 -0.91 4.20
C GLU A 90 -5.38 0.33 4.53
N ILE A 91 -4.73 1.43 4.89
CA ILE A 91 -5.35 2.74 5.16
C ILE A 91 -4.80 3.75 4.15
N GLY A 92 -5.70 4.40 3.40
CA GLY A 92 -5.35 5.28 2.29
C GLY A 92 -5.18 4.49 0.98
N GLY A 93 -6.17 3.66 0.63
CA GLY A 93 -6.12 2.75 -0.52
C GLY A 93 -5.99 3.44 -1.88
N GLY A 94 -6.41 4.70 -2.00
CA GLY A 94 -6.29 5.51 -3.19
C GLY A 94 -6.85 4.84 -4.45
N CYS A 95 -5.98 4.62 -5.45
CA CYS A 95 -6.37 3.91 -6.68
C CYS A 95 -6.44 2.38 -6.54
N GLY A 96 -6.01 1.79 -5.40
CA GLY A 96 -6.03 0.36 -5.15
C GLY A 96 -4.79 -0.41 -5.62
N TYR A 97 -3.73 0.25 -6.08
CA TYR A 97 -2.53 -0.43 -6.57
C TYR A 97 -1.79 -1.18 -5.46
N GLN A 98 -1.55 -0.54 -4.30
CA GLN A 98 -0.87 -1.19 -3.17
C GLN A 98 -1.73 -2.33 -2.61
N ALA A 99 -3.06 -2.16 -2.50
CA ALA A 99 -3.97 -3.24 -2.16
C ALA A 99 -3.85 -4.43 -3.12
N ALA A 100 -3.75 -4.16 -4.44
CA ALA A 100 -3.54 -5.19 -5.45
C ALA A 100 -2.22 -5.94 -5.29
N VAL A 101 -1.13 -5.27 -4.90
CA VAL A 101 0.15 -5.91 -4.60
C VAL A 101 0.04 -6.73 -3.31
N LEU A 102 -0.52 -6.16 -2.24
CA LEU A 102 -0.76 -6.86 -0.97
C LEU A 102 -1.62 -8.11 -1.16
N SER A 103 -2.55 -8.10 -2.11
CA SER A 103 -3.39 -9.27 -2.44
C SER A 103 -2.62 -10.50 -2.93
N LYS A 104 -1.36 -10.32 -3.34
CA LYS A 104 -0.47 -11.43 -3.74
C LYS A 104 0.34 -11.97 -2.55
N LEU A 105 0.31 -11.28 -1.42
CA LEU A 105 1.05 -11.60 -0.21
C LEU A 105 0.13 -12.03 0.94
N ALA A 106 -1.18 -11.81 0.79
CA ALA A 106 -2.18 -12.07 1.83
C ALA A 106 -3.39 -12.83 1.27
N LYS A 107 -4.09 -13.59 2.13
CA LYS A 107 -5.37 -14.23 1.77
C LYS A 107 -6.49 -13.21 1.60
N GLU A 108 -6.54 -12.19 2.46
CA GLU A 108 -7.53 -11.11 2.42
C GLU A 108 -6.87 -9.75 2.65
N VAL A 109 -7.27 -8.76 1.86
CA VAL A 109 -6.90 -7.35 2.04
C VAL A 109 -8.16 -6.52 2.23
N LEU A 110 -8.25 -5.84 3.36
CA LEU A 110 -9.23 -4.78 3.60
C LEU A 110 -8.54 -3.43 3.35
N SER A 111 -9.00 -2.69 2.36
CA SER A 111 -8.44 -1.39 2.01
C SER A 111 -9.46 -0.28 2.25
N LEU A 112 -9.08 0.70 3.08
CA LEU A 112 -9.91 1.82 3.49
C LEU A 112 -9.49 3.07 2.73
N GLU A 113 -10.45 3.76 2.13
CA GLU A 113 -10.25 5.02 1.44
C GLU A 113 -11.42 5.97 1.73
N ARG A 114 -11.10 7.22 2.12
CA ARG A 114 -12.10 8.23 2.47
C ARG A 114 -12.81 8.85 1.28
N ILE A 115 -12.20 8.80 0.09
CA ILE A 115 -12.69 9.46 -1.13
C ILE A 115 -13.50 8.47 -1.98
N ALA A 116 -14.83 8.61 -1.98
CA ALA A 116 -15.75 7.70 -2.67
C ALA A 116 -15.42 7.52 -4.16
N LYS A 117 -15.02 8.59 -4.83
CA LYS A 117 -14.67 8.57 -6.26
C LYS A 117 -13.44 7.67 -6.53
N LEU A 118 -12.44 7.69 -5.65
CA LEU A 118 -11.27 6.81 -5.75
C LEU A 118 -11.66 5.35 -5.49
N VAL A 119 -12.46 5.08 -4.47
CA VAL A 119 -12.98 3.73 -4.18
C VAL A 119 -13.71 3.15 -5.39
N GLY A 120 -14.58 3.93 -6.03
CA GLY A 120 -15.32 3.49 -7.22
C GLY A 120 -14.39 3.08 -8.36
N ARG A 121 -13.38 3.90 -8.68
CA ARG A 121 -12.37 3.60 -9.70
C ARG A 121 -11.52 2.38 -9.34
N ALA A 122 -11.03 2.32 -8.11
CA ALA A 122 -10.22 1.20 -7.62
C ALA A 122 -10.95 -0.14 -7.74
N ARG A 123 -12.22 -0.20 -7.33
CA ARG A 123 -13.06 -1.41 -7.46
C ARG A 123 -13.22 -1.87 -8.92
N LEU A 124 -13.36 -0.94 -9.86
CA LEU A 124 -13.44 -1.28 -11.30
C LEU A 124 -12.13 -1.87 -11.78
N THR A 125 -11.00 -1.22 -11.50
CA THR A 125 -9.66 -1.69 -11.90
C THR A 125 -9.34 -3.06 -11.28
N LEU A 126 -9.61 -3.27 -9.99
CA LEU A 126 -9.40 -4.55 -9.30
C LEU A 126 -10.22 -5.67 -9.95
N ARG A 127 -11.49 -5.40 -10.31
CA ARG A 127 -12.37 -6.35 -10.99
C ARG A 127 -11.85 -6.70 -12.40
N GLU A 128 -11.41 -5.71 -13.18
CA GLU A 128 -10.82 -5.92 -14.52
C GLU A 128 -9.56 -6.77 -14.44
N LEU A 129 -8.76 -6.59 -13.40
CA LEU A 129 -7.56 -7.40 -13.13
C LEU A 129 -7.85 -8.74 -12.45
N ARG A 130 -9.14 -9.08 -12.22
CA ARG A 130 -9.59 -10.31 -11.54
C ARG A 130 -8.96 -10.51 -10.16
N ILE A 131 -8.80 -9.42 -9.40
CA ILE A 131 -8.32 -9.43 -8.03
C ILE A 131 -9.54 -9.48 -7.11
N ASN A 132 -9.82 -10.64 -6.51
CA ASN A 132 -11.07 -10.91 -5.81
C ASN A 132 -10.93 -10.95 -4.29
N ASN A 133 -9.70 -10.91 -3.75
CA ASN A 133 -9.39 -10.95 -2.33
C ASN A 133 -9.04 -9.57 -1.74
N VAL A 134 -9.43 -8.49 -2.44
CA VAL A 134 -9.35 -7.11 -1.95
C VAL A 134 -10.75 -6.57 -1.75
N LEU A 135 -11.07 -6.14 -0.52
CA LEU A 135 -12.30 -5.42 -0.20
C LEU A 135 -11.99 -3.93 0.02
N MET A 136 -12.29 -3.10 -0.98
CA MET A 136 -12.22 -1.65 -0.84
C MET A 136 -13.46 -1.10 -0.11
N LYS A 137 -13.27 -0.33 0.96
CA LYS A 137 -14.37 0.36 1.69
C LYS A 137 -14.19 1.88 1.66
N ASN A 138 -15.30 2.59 1.42
CA ASN A 138 -15.33 4.04 1.57
C ASN A 138 -15.66 4.39 3.01
N VAL A 139 -14.62 4.58 3.82
CA VAL A 139 -14.72 4.88 5.25
C VAL A 139 -13.53 5.74 5.70
N ASP A 140 -13.69 6.40 6.83
CA ASP A 140 -12.58 7.03 7.56
C ASP A 140 -11.72 5.94 8.20
N GLY A 141 -10.47 5.85 7.77
CA GLY A 141 -9.50 4.86 8.25
C GLY A 141 -8.60 5.34 9.40
N THR A 142 -8.77 6.55 9.92
CA THR A 142 -7.87 7.14 10.93
C THR A 142 -7.74 6.30 12.21
N LEU A 143 -8.78 5.53 12.55
CA LEU A 143 -8.78 4.61 13.69
C LEU A 143 -8.82 3.12 13.27
N GLY A 144 -8.49 2.83 12.02
CA GLY A 144 -8.52 1.47 11.48
C GLY A 144 -9.92 0.93 11.23
N PHE A 145 -10.09 -0.38 11.39
CA PHE A 145 -11.38 -1.06 11.20
C PHE A 145 -11.57 -2.21 12.21
N LYS A 146 -11.91 -1.83 13.43
CA LYS A 146 -12.01 -2.74 14.58
C LYS A 146 -12.94 -3.96 14.31
N ALA A 147 -13.99 -3.77 13.51
CA ALA A 147 -14.94 -4.85 13.21
C ALA A 147 -14.33 -6.02 12.40
N ALA A 148 -13.18 -5.82 11.74
CA ALA A 148 -12.47 -6.86 11.00
C ALA A 148 -11.12 -7.25 11.63
N ALA A 149 -10.75 -6.65 12.76
CA ALA A 149 -9.54 -7.01 13.51
C ALA A 149 -9.66 -8.45 14.07
N PRO A 150 -8.52 -9.13 14.37
CA PRO A 150 -7.16 -8.62 14.29
C PRO A 150 -6.53 -8.82 12.90
N PHE A 151 -5.44 -8.06 12.61
CA PHE A 151 -4.71 -8.08 11.36
C PHE A 151 -3.27 -8.59 11.55
N ASP A 152 -2.75 -9.33 10.56
CA ASP A 152 -1.34 -9.73 10.51
C ASP A 152 -0.45 -8.53 10.19
N ALA A 153 -0.96 -7.62 9.33
CA ALA A 153 -0.30 -6.37 9.03
C ALA A 153 -1.29 -5.23 8.81
N ILE A 154 -0.89 -4.02 9.21
CA ILE A 154 -1.57 -2.76 8.89
C ILE A 154 -0.57 -1.89 8.12
N VAL A 155 -0.93 -1.48 6.91
CA VAL A 155 -0.11 -0.61 6.06
C VAL A 155 -0.83 0.70 5.84
N VAL A 156 -0.20 1.80 6.26
CA VAL A 156 -0.78 3.15 6.13
C VAL A 156 -0.07 3.90 5.01
N ALA A 157 -0.84 4.35 4.02
CA ALA A 157 -0.34 5.05 2.83
C ALA A 157 -0.57 6.58 2.89
N ALA A 158 -0.67 7.13 4.08
CA ALA A 158 -0.82 8.57 4.34
C ALA A 158 -0.14 8.94 5.66
N VAL A 159 0.51 10.11 5.74
CA VAL A 159 1.26 10.52 6.94
C VAL A 159 0.32 10.98 8.05
N MET A 160 0.63 10.56 9.27
CA MET A 160 -0.04 10.97 10.51
C MET A 160 0.97 11.57 11.49
N PRO A 161 0.53 12.47 12.39
CA PRO A 161 1.45 13.09 13.37
C PRO A 161 1.99 12.09 14.40
N TYR A 162 1.23 11.06 14.72
CA TYR A 162 1.59 9.94 15.59
C TYR A 162 0.71 8.74 15.27
N ILE A 163 1.12 7.53 15.67
CA ILE A 163 0.35 6.29 15.47
C ILE A 163 -0.69 6.16 16.59
N PRO A 164 -2.00 6.23 16.29
CA PRO A 164 -3.04 6.02 17.30
C PRO A 164 -2.95 4.62 17.93
N GLU A 165 -3.12 4.55 19.25
CA GLU A 165 -3.16 3.27 19.99
C GLU A 165 -4.22 2.31 19.42
N ALA A 166 -5.35 2.87 18.98
CA ALA A 166 -6.42 2.12 18.35
C ALA A 166 -5.98 1.29 17.13
N LEU A 167 -4.95 1.71 16.40
CA LEU A 167 -4.38 0.94 15.28
C LEU A 167 -3.49 -0.19 15.80
N LYS A 168 -2.66 0.05 16.80
CA LYS A 168 -1.78 -0.96 17.39
C LYS A 168 -2.59 -2.12 17.98
N LEU A 169 -3.66 -1.81 18.69
CA LEU A 169 -4.57 -2.79 19.31
C LEU A 169 -5.36 -3.65 18.30
N GLN A 170 -5.29 -3.34 17.01
CA GLN A 170 -5.89 -4.15 15.94
C GLN A 170 -4.89 -5.12 15.30
N LEU A 171 -3.64 -5.17 15.76
CA LEU A 171 -2.66 -6.16 15.33
C LEU A 171 -2.87 -7.50 16.04
N LYS A 172 -2.58 -8.59 15.36
CA LYS A 172 -2.34 -9.89 15.98
C LYS A 172 -1.03 -9.86 16.78
N PRO A 173 -0.85 -10.70 17.79
CA PRO A 173 0.50 -10.98 18.33
C PRO A 173 1.47 -11.38 17.20
N GLY A 174 2.63 -10.75 17.14
CA GLY A 174 3.59 -10.88 16.04
C GLY A 174 3.23 -10.09 14.77
N GLY A 175 2.10 -9.40 14.75
CA GLY A 175 1.67 -8.55 13.65
C GLY A 175 2.44 -7.23 13.58
N ARG A 176 2.35 -6.54 12.45
CA ARG A 176 3.08 -5.30 12.18
C ARG A 176 2.21 -4.18 11.66
N LEU A 177 2.53 -2.97 12.09
CA LEU A 177 2.01 -1.75 11.50
C LEU A 177 3.15 -0.97 10.84
N ILE A 178 2.95 -0.59 9.59
CA ILE A 178 3.89 0.21 8.82
C ILE A 178 3.20 1.52 8.48
N ALA A 179 3.74 2.64 8.97
CA ALA A 179 3.13 3.95 8.79
C ALA A 179 4.16 5.05 8.61
N PRO A 180 3.91 6.03 7.74
CA PRO A 180 4.63 7.30 7.74
C PRO A 180 4.13 8.17 8.89
N VAL A 181 5.08 8.67 9.71
CA VAL A 181 4.80 9.51 10.87
C VAL A 181 5.59 10.81 10.75
N GLY A 182 4.99 11.91 11.17
CA GLY A 182 5.59 13.24 11.15
C GLY A 182 4.70 14.29 10.50
N GLY A 183 5.30 15.35 10.01
CA GLY A 183 4.59 16.46 9.36
C GLY A 183 5.51 17.28 8.47
N GLY A 184 4.93 18.00 7.51
CA GLY A 184 5.69 18.82 6.56
C GLY A 184 6.74 17.99 5.83
N ASP A 185 8.00 18.45 5.85
CA ASP A 185 9.13 17.76 5.21
C ASP A 185 9.85 16.78 6.15
N SER A 186 9.42 16.65 7.41
CA SER A 186 10.00 15.71 8.38
C SER A 186 9.07 14.53 8.59
N GLN A 187 9.10 13.58 7.68
CA GLN A 187 8.33 12.34 7.76
C GLN A 187 9.25 11.14 7.79
N ARG A 188 8.97 10.18 8.68
CA ARG A 188 9.72 8.94 8.83
C ARG A 188 8.81 7.74 8.69
N LEU A 189 9.28 6.70 8.04
CA LEU A 189 8.60 5.41 8.03
C LEU A 189 8.84 4.72 9.37
N ILE A 190 7.75 4.39 10.07
CA ILE A 190 7.78 3.70 11.36
C ILE A 190 7.23 2.30 11.19
N VAL A 191 7.88 1.35 11.83
CA VAL A 191 7.36 -0.02 11.99
C VAL A 191 7.06 -0.24 13.46
N VAL A 192 5.82 -0.63 13.75
CA VAL A 192 5.40 -1.13 15.07
C VAL A 192 5.25 -2.65 14.98
N GLU A 193 5.81 -3.39 15.92
CA GLU A 193 5.61 -4.83 16.07
C GLU A 193 4.81 -5.09 17.36
N ALA A 194 3.75 -5.88 17.23
CA ALA A 194 2.98 -6.36 18.39
C ALA A 194 3.69 -7.60 18.95
N GLU A 195 4.18 -7.52 20.17
CA GLU A 195 4.85 -8.64 20.83
C GLU A 195 3.83 -9.66 21.38
N THR A 196 4.30 -10.86 21.68
CA THR A 196 3.43 -11.94 22.21
C THR A 196 2.94 -11.69 23.63
N ASP A 197 3.62 -10.83 24.38
CA ASP A 197 3.22 -10.40 25.74
C ASP A 197 2.26 -9.22 25.76
N GLY A 198 1.83 -8.75 24.57
CA GLY A 198 0.91 -7.62 24.41
C GLY A 198 1.58 -6.24 24.39
N SER A 199 2.90 -6.18 24.51
CA SER A 199 3.66 -4.93 24.34
C SER A 199 3.86 -4.60 22.87
N PHE A 200 4.33 -3.38 22.59
CA PHE A 200 4.65 -2.92 21.24
C PHE A 200 6.07 -2.38 21.20
N THR A 201 6.83 -2.79 20.19
CA THR A 201 8.13 -2.19 19.86
C THR A 201 7.97 -1.28 18.65
N GLU A 202 8.64 -0.13 18.67
CA GLU A 202 8.63 0.82 17.56
C GLU A 202 10.04 1.04 17.05
N ARG A 203 10.17 1.07 15.71
CA ARG A 203 11.44 1.34 15.04
C ARG A 203 11.25 2.36 13.93
N GLU A 204 12.04 3.43 14.01
CA GLU A 204 12.15 4.43 12.94
C GLU A 204 13.06 3.93 11.83
N LEU A 205 12.66 4.16 10.59
CA LEU A 205 13.37 3.79 9.38
C LEU A 205 13.72 5.04 8.55
N GLU A 206 13.69 4.90 7.24
CA GLU A 206 14.05 5.93 6.26
C GLU A 206 13.08 7.13 6.24
N ALA A 207 13.59 8.26 5.75
CA ALA A 207 12.76 9.42 5.43
C ALA A 207 11.84 9.12 4.25
N VAL A 208 10.60 9.59 4.33
CA VAL A 208 9.55 9.36 3.32
C VAL A 208 8.76 10.64 3.07
N LYS A 209 7.94 10.66 2.01
CA LYS A 209 7.03 11.75 1.71
C LYS A 209 5.67 11.23 1.27
N PHE A 210 4.66 11.50 2.09
CA PHE A 210 3.27 11.08 1.88
C PHE A 210 2.32 12.29 2.00
N VAL A 211 1.14 12.14 1.39
CA VAL A 211 0.00 13.03 1.62
C VAL A 211 -0.55 12.82 3.04
N PRO A 212 -1.15 13.85 3.67
CA PRO A 212 -1.66 13.73 5.03
C PRO A 212 -2.85 12.76 5.13
N LEU A 213 -2.90 12.00 6.23
CA LEU A 213 -4.07 11.23 6.63
C LEU A 213 -5.11 12.19 7.19
N LEU A 214 -6.25 12.27 6.54
CA LEU A 214 -7.34 13.15 6.91
C LEU A 214 -8.56 12.35 7.39
N SER A 215 -9.24 12.85 8.41
CA SER A 215 -10.49 12.28 8.91
C SER A 215 -11.69 12.60 8.02
N GLY A 216 -12.78 11.88 8.24
CA GLY A 216 -14.05 12.04 7.53
C GLY A 216 -14.06 11.39 6.15
N VAL A 217 -15.26 11.24 5.58
CA VAL A 217 -15.52 10.63 4.25
C VAL A 217 -16.00 11.70 3.29
N ILE A 218 -15.55 11.67 2.04
CA ILE A 218 -15.97 12.58 0.97
C ILE A 218 -16.25 11.85 -0.34
#